data_2029ee416e2e029cc4012609c60a827b
#
_entry.id   2029ee416e2e029cc4012609c60a827b
#
_cell.length_a   1.000
_cell.length_b   1.000
_cell.length_c   1.000
_cell.angle_alpha   90.00
_cell.angle_beta   90.00
_cell.angle_gamma   90.00
#
_symmetry.space_group_name_H-M   'P 1'
#
loop_
_entity.id
_entity.type
_entity.pdbx_description
1 polymer ?
#
loop_
_entity_poly.entity_id
_entity_poly.type
_entity_poly.pdbx_seq_one_letter_code
_entity_poly.pdbx_strand_id
1 'polypeptide(L)'
;MTGRGYSRAAVCTRVGLQPRQVIDWAEKGVVRPEIADTVGAGKPRLYSEDNLIEFVLANELVGLGLPVRGAARFLRFLRTRPPGFLNTIGALRLARTRDGRLHVAGLSPRGARHWEMLASARRSPRPSDDVVLWVVLDLDAARRRLKA
;
A
#
# COMPACT_ATOMS: atom_id res chain seq x y z
N MET A 1 -4.36 6.02 21.81
CA MET A 1 -5.63 6.28 21.10
C MET A 1 -5.98 5.06 20.27
N THR A 2 -7.01 4.36 20.62
CA THR A 2 -7.59 3.33 19.77
C THR A 2 -8.27 4.02 18.59
N GLY A 3 -7.62 4.02 17.45
CA GLY A 3 -8.21 4.53 16.22
C GLY A 3 -9.53 3.83 15.91
N ARG A 4 -10.46 4.54 15.31
CA ARG A 4 -11.75 3.99 14.89
C ARG A 4 -11.52 2.82 13.93
N GLY A 5 -11.93 1.62 14.33
CA GLY A 5 -11.82 0.43 13.50
C GLY A 5 -12.89 0.43 12.39
N TYR A 6 -12.49 0.05 11.18
CA TYR A 6 -13.37 -0.10 10.04
C TYR A 6 -13.71 -1.57 9.82
N SER A 7 -14.99 -1.87 9.67
CA SER A 7 -15.44 -3.21 9.32
C SER A 7 -15.16 -3.55 7.86
N ARG A 8 -15.26 -4.83 7.50
CA ARG A 8 -15.17 -5.27 6.09
C ARG A 8 -16.16 -4.52 5.20
N ALA A 9 -17.39 -4.34 5.64
CA ALA A 9 -18.41 -3.61 4.87
C ALA A 9 -17.98 -2.16 4.63
N ALA A 10 -17.42 -1.49 5.64
CA ALA A 10 -16.91 -0.13 5.50
C ALA A 10 -15.72 -0.06 4.51
N VAL A 11 -14.82 -1.04 4.54
CA VAL A 11 -13.73 -1.15 3.55
C VAL A 11 -14.29 -1.28 2.14
N CYS A 12 -15.23 -2.20 1.92
CA CYS A 12 -15.86 -2.39 0.62
C CYS A 12 -16.48 -1.11 0.08
N THR A 13 -17.23 -0.40 0.91
CA THR A 13 -17.90 0.85 0.51
C THR A 13 -16.90 1.96 0.20
N ARG A 14 -15.88 2.14 1.05
CA ARG A 14 -14.94 3.25 0.92
C ARG A 14 -13.90 3.04 -0.17
N VAL A 15 -13.42 1.83 -0.33
CA VAL A 15 -12.38 1.49 -1.32
C VAL A 15 -12.98 1.05 -2.66
N GLY A 16 -14.18 0.53 -2.66
CA GLY A 16 -14.84 0.00 -3.86
C GLY A 16 -14.41 -1.43 -4.17
N LEU A 17 -14.13 -2.23 -3.14
CA LEU A 17 -13.75 -3.64 -3.26
C LEU A 17 -14.93 -4.57 -3.03
N GLN A 18 -14.86 -5.76 -3.62
CA GLN A 18 -15.81 -6.83 -3.32
C GLN A 18 -15.49 -7.47 -1.96
N PRO A 19 -16.50 -7.91 -1.19
CA PRO A 19 -16.29 -8.53 0.12
C PRO A 19 -15.30 -9.71 0.09
N ARG A 20 -15.39 -10.55 -0.93
CA ARG A 20 -14.50 -11.69 -1.12
C ARG A 20 -13.04 -11.27 -1.30
N GLN A 21 -12.81 -10.18 -2.02
CA GLN A 21 -11.47 -9.63 -2.26
C GLN A 21 -10.84 -9.11 -0.96
N VAL A 22 -11.61 -8.44 -0.11
CA VAL A 22 -11.15 -7.96 1.20
C VAL A 22 -10.74 -9.15 2.09
N ILE A 23 -11.56 -10.20 2.12
CA ILE A 23 -11.28 -11.43 2.87
C ILE A 23 -10.00 -12.10 2.36
N ASP A 24 -9.92 -12.33 1.06
CA ASP A 24 -8.79 -13.00 0.40
C ASP A 24 -7.47 -12.25 0.66
N TRP A 25 -7.48 -10.94 0.55
CA TRP A 25 -6.29 -10.14 0.78
C TRP A 25 -5.87 -10.10 2.26
N ALA A 26 -6.80 -10.14 3.18
CA ALA A 26 -6.47 -10.28 4.60
C ALA A 26 -5.89 -11.67 4.90
N GLU A 27 -6.48 -12.73 4.36
CA GLU A 27 -6.02 -14.11 4.56
C GLU A 27 -4.65 -14.36 3.92
N LYS A 28 -4.39 -13.80 2.74
CA LYS A 28 -3.09 -13.87 2.07
C LYS A 28 -2.03 -12.93 2.64
N GLY A 29 -2.37 -12.13 3.65
CA GLY A 29 -1.45 -11.19 4.28
C GLY A 29 -1.05 -10.00 3.38
N VAL A 30 -1.86 -9.69 2.35
CA VAL A 30 -1.67 -8.49 1.52
C VAL A 30 -1.91 -7.26 2.36
N VAL A 31 -3.05 -7.21 3.06
CA VAL A 31 -3.36 -6.18 4.05
C VAL A 31 -3.59 -6.87 5.40
N ARG A 32 -2.82 -6.48 6.40
CA ARG A 32 -2.98 -6.99 7.77
C ARG A 32 -3.89 -6.09 8.58
N PRO A 33 -5.01 -6.60 9.12
CA PRO A 33 -5.87 -5.81 10.00
C PRO A 33 -5.09 -5.35 11.24
N GLU A 34 -4.99 -4.03 11.45
CA GLU A 34 -4.19 -3.48 12.56
C GLU A 34 -4.98 -3.33 13.86
N ILE A 35 -6.30 -3.17 13.78
CA ILE A 35 -7.13 -2.94 14.96
C ILE A 35 -7.53 -4.26 15.61
N ALA A 36 -8.02 -5.21 14.82
CA ALA A 36 -8.33 -6.55 15.28
C ALA A 36 -8.19 -7.56 14.15
N ASP A 37 -7.26 -8.48 14.31
CA ASP A 37 -7.09 -9.64 13.45
C ASP A 37 -7.40 -10.90 14.25
N THR A 38 -8.64 -11.32 14.21
CA THR A 38 -9.06 -12.49 14.95
C THR A 38 -9.05 -13.71 14.05
N VAL A 39 -8.09 -14.58 14.32
CA VAL A 39 -8.10 -15.94 13.79
C VAL A 39 -9.13 -16.72 14.61
N GLY A 40 -10.26 -17.07 13.99
CA GLY A 40 -11.28 -17.88 14.61
C GLY A 40 -12.71 -17.43 14.34
N ALA A 41 -13.64 -18.38 14.39
CA ALA A 41 -15.04 -18.12 14.11
C ALA A 41 -15.63 -17.08 15.09
N GLY A 42 -16.23 -16.05 14.56
CA GLY A 42 -17.15 -15.18 15.29
C GLY A 42 -16.65 -13.78 15.68
N LYS A 43 -15.36 -13.44 15.46
CA LYS A 43 -14.91 -12.07 15.71
C LYS A 43 -14.56 -11.36 14.40
N PRO A 44 -15.14 -10.17 14.12
CA PRO A 44 -14.86 -9.44 12.89
C PRO A 44 -13.45 -8.88 12.91
N ARG A 45 -12.76 -8.94 11.76
CA ARG A 45 -11.55 -8.18 11.52
C ARG A 45 -11.87 -6.69 11.46
N LEU A 46 -11.04 -5.89 12.11
CA LEU A 46 -11.15 -4.43 12.08
C LEU A 46 -9.87 -3.82 11.52
N TYR A 47 -10.06 -2.85 10.65
CA TYR A 47 -9.02 -2.22 9.86
C TYR A 47 -8.80 -0.77 10.32
N SER A 48 -7.56 -0.29 10.23
CA SER A 48 -7.19 1.10 10.51
C SER A 48 -7.40 1.99 9.28
N GLU A 49 -7.24 3.30 9.44
CA GLU A 49 -7.17 4.23 8.31
C GLU A 49 -6.00 3.90 7.37
N ASP A 50 -4.85 3.54 7.90
CA ASP A 50 -3.70 3.12 7.11
C ASP A 50 -4.03 1.86 6.30
N ASN A 51 -4.77 0.92 6.87
CA ASN A 51 -5.25 -0.24 6.12
C ASN A 51 -6.17 0.14 4.95
N LEU A 52 -7.01 1.17 5.08
CA LEU A 52 -7.81 1.65 3.95
C LEU A 52 -6.92 2.13 2.80
N ILE A 53 -5.86 2.87 3.11
CA ILE A 53 -4.86 3.31 2.13
C ILE A 53 -4.15 2.10 1.50
N GLU A 54 -3.76 1.12 2.31
CA GLU A 54 -3.15 -0.12 1.81
C GLU A 54 -4.07 -0.87 0.84
N PHE A 55 -5.37 -0.95 1.12
CA PHE A 55 -6.34 -1.53 0.18
C PHE A 55 -6.42 -0.75 -1.13
N VAL A 56 -6.43 0.58 -1.08
CA VAL A 56 -6.42 1.41 -2.29
C VAL A 56 -5.14 1.15 -3.10
N LEU A 57 -3.98 1.16 -2.46
CA LEU A 57 -2.70 0.92 -3.12
C LEU A 57 -2.65 -0.48 -3.75
N ALA A 58 -3.07 -1.51 -3.04
CA ALA A 58 -3.12 -2.88 -3.55
C ALA A 58 -4.06 -2.98 -4.77
N ASN A 59 -5.23 -2.37 -4.69
CA ASN A 59 -6.20 -2.38 -5.78
C ASN A 59 -5.66 -1.70 -7.04
N GLU A 60 -5.02 -0.54 -6.90
CA GLU A 60 -4.40 0.16 -8.02
C GLU A 60 -3.24 -0.64 -8.63
N LEU A 61 -2.37 -1.21 -7.82
CA LEU A 61 -1.24 -1.99 -8.31
C LEU A 61 -1.68 -3.26 -9.03
N VAL A 62 -2.65 -3.99 -8.49
CA VAL A 62 -3.21 -5.19 -9.13
C VAL A 62 -3.94 -4.79 -10.42
N GLY A 63 -4.66 -3.67 -10.42
CA GLY A 63 -5.32 -3.13 -11.61
C GLY A 63 -4.35 -2.76 -12.74
N LEU A 64 -3.11 -2.39 -12.41
CA LEU A 64 -2.04 -2.15 -13.37
C LEU A 64 -1.34 -3.44 -13.85
N GLY A 65 -1.77 -4.60 -13.38
CA GLY A 65 -1.21 -5.88 -13.77
C GLY A 65 -0.11 -6.42 -12.84
N LEU A 66 0.13 -5.78 -11.68
CA LEU A 66 1.06 -6.32 -10.71
C LEU A 66 0.45 -7.58 -10.08
N PRO A 67 1.19 -8.69 -9.98
CA PRO A 67 0.72 -9.86 -9.27
C PRO A 67 0.37 -9.54 -7.81
N VAL A 68 -0.66 -10.19 -7.25
CA VAL A 68 -1.05 -10.01 -5.84
C VAL A 68 0.13 -10.21 -4.89
N ARG A 69 1.01 -11.17 -5.18
CA ARG A 69 2.24 -11.40 -4.43
C ARG A 69 3.19 -10.19 -4.46
N GLY A 70 3.28 -9.51 -5.60
CA GLY A 70 4.07 -8.28 -5.75
C GLY A 70 3.49 -7.12 -4.94
N ALA A 71 2.16 -6.95 -4.97
CA ALA A 71 1.47 -5.97 -4.15
C ALA A 71 1.68 -6.25 -2.66
N ALA A 72 1.59 -7.52 -2.24
CA ALA A 72 1.85 -7.92 -0.85
C ALA A 72 3.27 -7.60 -0.40
N ARG A 73 4.27 -7.83 -1.25
CA ARG A 73 5.68 -7.47 -0.96
C ARG A 73 5.85 -5.96 -0.80
N PHE A 74 5.23 -5.18 -1.66
CA PHE A 74 5.28 -3.73 -1.61
C PHE A 74 4.66 -3.20 -0.31
N LEU A 75 3.48 -3.67 0.06
CA LEU A 75 2.83 -3.24 1.30
C LEU A 75 3.62 -3.69 2.54
N ARG A 76 4.22 -4.87 2.50
CA ARG A 76 5.11 -5.34 3.58
C ARG A 76 6.31 -4.40 3.75
N PHE A 77 6.89 -3.95 2.66
CA PHE A 77 7.96 -2.95 2.70
C PHE A 77 7.49 -1.64 3.33
N LEU A 78 6.33 -1.13 2.96
CA LEU A 78 5.78 0.09 3.55
C LEU A 78 5.60 -0.03 5.07
N ARG A 79 5.21 -1.20 5.57
CA ARG A 79 5.07 -1.45 7.01
C ARG A 79 6.40 -1.44 7.77
N THR A 80 7.53 -1.61 7.10
CA THR A 80 8.85 -1.48 7.73
C THR A 80 9.26 -0.03 7.93
N ARG A 81 8.53 0.92 7.38
CA ARG A 81 8.77 2.34 7.56
C ARG A 81 8.32 2.82 8.94
N PRO A 82 8.86 3.94 9.44
CA PRO A 82 8.42 4.51 10.70
C PRO A 82 6.91 4.75 10.72
N PRO A 83 6.26 4.62 11.90
CA PRO A 83 4.84 4.96 12.04
C PRO A 83 4.54 6.36 11.49
N GLY A 84 3.46 6.50 10.74
CA GLY A 84 3.07 7.77 10.14
C GLY A 84 3.78 8.10 8.83
N PHE A 85 4.66 7.24 8.32
CA PHE A 85 5.36 7.47 7.04
C PHE A 85 4.38 7.83 5.91
N LEU A 86 3.30 7.07 5.76
CA LEU A 86 2.28 7.33 4.73
C LEU A 86 1.58 8.69 4.91
N ASN A 87 1.55 9.23 6.12
CA ASN A 87 0.96 10.55 6.39
C ASN A 87 1.90 11.71 6.06
N THR A 88 3.19 11.45 5.90
CA THR A 88 4.20 12.47 5.61
C THR A 88 4.47 12.66 4.12
N ILE A 89 3.97 11.77 3.28
CA ILE A 89 4.19 11.77 1.84
C ILE A 89 2.89 12.04 1.08
N GLY A 90 2.97 12.81 0.01
CA GLY A 90 1.83 13.09 -0.88
C GLY A 90 1.68 12.08 -2.00
N ALA A 91 2.75 11.40 -2.38
CA ALA A 91 2.74 10.42 -3.43
C ALA A 91 3.82 9.35 -3.22
N LEU A 92 3.60 8.17 -3.80
CA LEU A 92 4.60 7.12 -3.96
C LEU A 92 4.96 6.98 -5.43
N ARG A 93 6.24 6.92 -5.73
CA ARG A 93 6.72 6.59 -7.05
C ARG A 93 7.36 5.21 -7.04
N LEU A 94 6.89 4.35 -7.92
CA LEU A 94 7.48 3.04 -8.15
C LEU A 94 8.22 3.07 -9.49
N ALA A 95 9.42 2.52 -9.50
CA ALA A 95 10.18 2.32 -10.71
C ALA A 95 10.52 0.83 -10.84
N ARG A 96 10.27 0.26 -12.00
CA ARG A 96 10.70 -1.09 -12.35
C ARG A 96 11.86 -1.01 -13.33
N THR A 97 12.97 -1.62 -12.98
CA THR A 97 14.13 -1.73 -13.85
C THR A 97 14.02 -2.96 -14.75
N ARG A 98 14.84 -3.00 -15.82
CA ARG A 98 14.85 -4.10 -16.77
C ARG A 98 15.15 -5.46 -16.14
N ASP A 99 15.97 -5.49 -15.12
CA ASP A 99 16.28 -6.71 -14.33
C ASP A 99 15.16 -7.11 -13.36
N GLY A 100 14.00 -6.43 -13.39
CA GLY A 100 12.81 -6.75 -12.62
C GLY A 100 12.81 -6.23 -11.19
N ARG A 101 13.77 -5.39 -10.80
CA ARG A 101 13.80 -4.78 -9.47
C ARG A 101 12.78 -3.66 -9.36
N LEU A 102 12.15 -3.58 -8.21
CA LEU A 102 11.24 -2.50 -7.86
C LEU A 102 11.93 -1.53 -6.90
N HIS A 103 11.82 -0.26 -7.20
CA HIS A 103 12.29 0.83 -6.38
C HIS A 103 11.13 1.72 -6.00
N VAL A 104 11.12 2.20 -4.76
CA VAL A 104 10.06 3.05 -4.24
C VAL A 104 10.64 4.36 -3.77
N ALA A 105 10.03 5.46 -4.18
CA ALA A 105 10.31 6.78 -3.65
C ALA A 105 9.06 7.36 -3.01
N GLY A 106 9.21 7.89 -1.80
CA GLY A 106 8.24 8.79 -1.22
C GLY A 106 8.45 10.19 -1.77
N LEU A 107 7.39 10.83 -2.22
CA LEU A 107 7.38 12.23 -2.60
C LEU A 107 6.63 13.01 -1.54
N SER A 108 7.34 13.85 -0.79
CA SER A 108 6.69 14.78 0.12
C SER A 108 5.98 15.88 -0.68
N PRO A 109 5.01 16.60 -0.08
CA PRO A 109 4.41 17.79 -0.69
C PRO A 109 5.44 18.85 -1.08
N ARG A 110 6.62 18.82 -0.46
CA ARG A 110 7.74 19.74 -0.73
C ARG A 110 8.77 19.20 -1.73
N GLY A 111 8.48 18.08 -2.42
CA GLY A 111 9.36 17.52 -3.43
C GLY A 111 10.59 16.76 -2.90
N ALA A 112 10.71 16.55 -1.59
CA ALA A 112 11.76 15.70 -1.03
C ALA A 112 11.58 14.25 -1.50
N ARG A 113 12.65 13.63 -1.96
CA ARG A 113 12.64 12.28 -2.51
C ARG A 113 13.51 11.36 -1.67
N HIS A 114 12.92 10.29 -1.17
CA HIS A 114 13.65 9.18 -0.59
C HIS A 114 13.43 7.95 -1.47
N TRP A 115 14.48 7.50 -2.11
CA TRP A 115 14.46 6.27 -2.89
C TRP A 115 14.91 5.11 -2.01
N GLU A 116 14.08 4.09 -1.96
CA GLU A 116 14.40 2.87 -1.23
C GLU A 116 14.10 1.65 -2.09
N MET A 117 14.94 0.63 -2.00
CA MET A 117 14.76 -0.61 -2.73
C MET A 117 13.90 -1.61 -1.97
N LEU A 118 12.94 -2.21 -2.66
CA LEU A 118 12.13 -3.32 -2.15
C LEU A 118 12.91 -4.63 -2.03
N ALA A 119 14.00 -4.77 -2.73
CA ALA A 119 14.89 -5.91 -2.64
C ALA A 119 16.22 -5.48 -2.05
N SER A 120 16.95 -6.40 -1.42
CA SER A 120 18.19 -6.23 -0.63
C SER A 120 19.40 -5.64 -1.38
N ALA A 121 19.20 -4.80 -2.38
CA ALA A 121 20.26 -4.12 -3.08
C ALA A 121 20.66 -2.82 -2.39
N ARG A 122 21.96 -2.62 -2.26
CA ARG A 122 22.60 -1.58 -1.46
C ARG A 122 22.63 -0.18 -2.09
N ARG A 123 21.98 0.05 -3.23
CA ARG A 123 22.01 1.36 -3.91
C ARG A 123 20.61 1.76 -4.37
N SER A 124 20.23 3.00 -4.07
CA SER A 124 19.10 3.64 -4.73
C SER A 124 19.39 3.76 -6.23
N PRO A 125 18.46 3.39 -7.12
CA PRO A 125 18.67 3.57 -8.55
C PRO A 125 18.69 5.05 -8.86
N ARG A 126 19.56 5.41 -9.77
CA ARG A 126 19.48 6.71 -10.41
C ARG A 126 18.33 6.71 -11.42
N PRO A 127 17.70 7.86 -11.66
CA PRO A 127 16.64 7.95 -12.68
C PRO A 127 17.06 7.51 -14.07
N SER A 128 18.36 7.42 -14.32
CA SER A 128 18.98 6.98 -15.60
C SER A 128 19.19 5.47 -15.69
N ASP A 129 19.03 4.71 -14.60
CA ASP A 129 19.36 3.29 -14.59
C ASP A 129 18.19 2.48 -15.17
N ASP A 130 18.21 2.27 -16.46
CA ASP A 130 17.45 1.22 -17.19
C ASP A 130 16.00 0.99 -16.66
N VAL A 131 15.32 2.08 -16.32
CA VAL A 131 13.95 2.04 -15.83
C VAL A 131 13.00 1.83 -16.99
N VAL A 132 12.24 0.75 -16.96
CA VAL A 132 11.26 0.40 -18.00
C VAL A 132 9.83 0.78 -17.67
N LEU A 133 9.55 1.07 -16.40
CA LEU A 133 8.21 1.46 -15.96
C LEU A 133 8.29 2.41 -14.76
N TRP A 134 7.54 3.48 -14.86
CA TRP A 134 7.29 4.41 -13.77
C TRP A 134 5.80 4.40 -13.40
N VAL A 135 5.51 4.31 -12.11
CA VAL A 135 4.16 4.44 -11.59
C VAL A 135 4.17 5.45 -10.46
N VAL A 136 3.25 6.39 -10.52
CA VAL A 136 3.05 7.36 -9.43
C VAL A 136 1.68 7.11 -8.82
N LEU A 137 1.66 6.83 -7.52
CA LEU A 137 0.45 6.69 -6.73
C LEU A 137 0.23 7.97 -5.94
N ASP A 138 -0.81 8.71 -6.28
CA ASP A 138 -1.20 9.93 -5.57
C ASP A 138 -1.95 9.57 -4.28
N LEU A 139 -1.26 9.67 -3.15
CA LEU A 139 -1.82 9.35 -1.85
C LEU A 139 -2.82 10.42 -1.38
N ASP A 140 -2.64 11.65 -1.77
CA ASP A 140 -3.59 12.71 -1.43
C ASP A 140 -4.92 12.51 -2.16
N ALA A 141 -4.87 12.08 -3.42
CA ALA A 141 -6.07 11.66 -4.15
C ALA A 141 -6.75 10.45 -3.50
N ALA A 142 -5.97 9.45 -3.10
CA ALA A 142 -6.49 8.28 -2.38
C ALA A 142 -7.17 8.67 -1.06
N ARG A 143 -6.54 9.55 -0.28
CA ARG A 143 -7.12 10.06 0.98
C ARG A 143 -8.41 10.84 0.75
N ARG A 144 -8.46 11.69 -0.26
CA ARG A 144 -9.69 12.42 -0.61
C ARG A 144 -10.82 11.47 -0.95
N ARG A 145 -10.55 10.44 -1.73
CA ARG A 145 -11.53 9.40 -2.11
C ARG A 145 -12.08 8.66 -0.89
N LEU A 146 -11.23 8.37 0.10
CA LEU A 146 -11.63 7.67 1.31
C LEU A 146 -12.49 8.52 2.26
N LYS A 147 -12.40 9.84 2.15
CA LYS A 147 -13.19 10.78 2.97
C LYS A 147 -14.56 11.10 2.35
N ALA A 148 -14.70 10.90 1.08
CA ALA A 148 -15.96 11.10 0.38
C ALA A 148 -16.94 9.98 0.69
#